data_a5de3ba577b5a9f37f425c237f4477a1
#
_entry.id   a5de3ba577b5a9f37f425c237f4477a1
#
_cell.length_a   1.000
_cell.length_b   1.000
_cell.length_c   1.000
_cell.angle_alpha   90.00
_cell.angle_beta   90.00
_cell.angle_gamma   90.00
#
_symmetry.space_group_name_H-M   'P 1'
#
loop_
_entity.id
_entity.type
_entity.pdbx_description
1 polymer ?
#
loop_
_entity_poly.entity_id
_entity_poly.type
_entity_poly.pdbx_seq_one_letter_code
_entity_poly.pdbx_strand_id
1 'polypeptide(L)'
;LDQEEKVMIRETIRRIFLLAVVTGAFSLFTVTQVRAQEPKTKIRISYPTASICCIALFAAQQWKVFQENGLEVESIQMRSQAANAALVSGDVNYVAGVGPNSVVATVRGLPSKAVWFASDMLIYSLMARPEIKSLKELRGKRIGVTGLGGTAEVALRISLEAVGENPKDFVLVPLAGAQYITALEAGTIEAAQLNPPLVYYAKKKGFRELLDAGPHVKMPLGGLTASQSAIQNRAPELKRVLKSLQSAKRMSLQAKDRTVDLMVRTLKVDRETAEEAFGDYRKTVSVTGVPTREGIEQIIKSVQLLGQFTGRKIAFEEVADDRIAKEVARELGYKID
;
A
#
# COMPACT_ATOMS: atom_id res chain seq x y z
N LEU A 1 -66.52 -36.95 -45.02
CA LEU A 1 -65.10 -36.65 -45.34
C LEU A 1 -64.50 -37.87 -46.03
N ASP A 2 -64.00 -37.66 -47.24
CA ASP A 2 -63.34 -38.64 -48.07
C ASP A 2 -62.06 -39.15 -47.41
N GLN A 3 -61.60 -40.33 -47.75
CA GLN A 3 -60.37 -40.90 -47.15
C GLN A 3 -59.10 -40.04 -47.41
N GLU A 4 -59.05 -39.33 -48.51
CA GLU A 4 -58.01 -38.38 -48.86
C GLU A 4 -58.03 -37.15 -47.94
N GLU A 5 -59.17 -36.59 -47.62
CA GLU A 5 -59.28 -35.48 -46.65
C GLU A 5 -58.84 -35.86 -45.25
N LYS A 6 -59.11 -37.08 -44.80
CA LYS A 6 -58.63 -37.58 -43.50
C LYS A 6 -57.13 -37.75 -43.41
N VAL A 7 -56.48 -38.15 -44.50
CA VAL A 7 -55.03 -38.28 -44.59
C VAL A 7 -54.34 -36.91 -44.57
N MET A 8 -54.90 -35.95 -45.33
CA MET A 8 -54.37 -34.59 -45.41
C MET A 8 -54.50 -33.85 -44.06
N ILE A 9 -55.60 -34.02 -43.34
CA ILE A 9 -55.80 -33.47 -42.01
C ILE A 9 -54.81 -34.07 -41.00
N ARG A 10 -54.60 -35.38 -41.07
CA ARG A 10 -53.59 -36.04 -40.19
C ARG A 10 -52.16 -35.58 -40.45
N GLU A 11 -51.75 -35.40 -41.66
CA GLU A 11 -50.43 -34.88 -42.00
C GLU A 11 -50.24 -33.43 -41.58
N THR A 12 -51.28 -32.61 -41.74
CA THR A 12 -51.25 -31.21 -41.32
C THR A 12 -51.17 -31.08 -39.81
N ILE A 13 -51.93 -31.87 -39.04
CA ILE A 13 -51.85 -31.90 -37.58
C ILE A 13 -50.47 -32.40 -37.11
N ARG A 14 -49.87 -33.40 -37.78
CA ARG A 14 -48.56 -33.92 -37.46
C ARG A 14 -47.46 -32.90 -37.71
N ARG A 15 -47.55 -32.10 -38.78
CA ARG A 15 -46.63 -31.01 -39.10
C ARG A 15 -46.72 -29.86 -38.08
N ILE A 16 -47.93 -29.49 -37.66
CA ILE A 16 -48.17 -28.46 -36.64
C ILE A 16 -47.61 -28.93 -35.28
N PHE A 17 -47.81 -30.21 -34.93
CA PHE A 17 -47.28 -30.75 -33.68
C PHE A 17 -45.74 -30.83 -33.66
N LEU A 18 -45.14 -31.17 -34.82
CA LEU A 18 -43.65 -31.17 -34.96
C LEU A 18 -43.09 -29.75 -34.89
N LEU A 19 -43.74 -28.75 -35.49
CA LEU A 19 -43.32 -27.35 -35.38
C LEU A 19 -43.46 -26.84 -33.94
N ALA A 20 -44.51 -27.18 -33.22
CA ALA A 20 -44.73 -26.77 -31.83
C ALA A 20 -43.70 -27.39 -30.85
N VAL A 21 -43.26 -28.64 -31.11
CA VAL A 21 -42.22 -29.33 -30.31
C VAL A 21 -40.86 -28.72 -30.58
N VAL A 22 -40.54 -28.34 -31.82
CA VAL A 22 -39.24 -27.73 -32.17
C VAL A 22 -39.13 -26.29 -31.63
N THR A 23 -40.25 -25.50 -31.69
CA THR A 23 -40.25 -24.13 -31.11
C THR A 23 -40.24 -24.16 -29.58
N GLY A 24 -40.90 -25.15 -28.94
CA GLY A 24 -40.88 -25.34 -27.49
C GLY A 24 -39.52 -25.75 -26.95
N ALA A 25 -38.77 -26.59 -27.69
CA ALA A 25 -37.41 -27.03 -27.30
C ALA A 25 -36.38 -25.90 -27.45
N PHE A 26 -36.57 -24.95 -28.37
CA PHE A 26 -35.60 -23.82 -28.52
C PHE A 26 -35.81 -22.71 -27.50
N SER A 27 -36.98 -22.59 -26.86
CA SER A 27 -37.26 -21.61 -25.82
C SER A 27 -36.71 -21.99 -24.42
N LEU A 28 -36.31 -23.23 -24.24
CA LEU A 28 -35.79 -23.73 -22.96
C LEU A 28 -34.26 -23.62 -22.81
N PHE A 29 -33.53 -23.17 -23.84
CA PHE A 29 -32.05 -23.13 -23.82
C PHE A 29 -31.43 -21.74 -23.63
N THR A 30 -32.23 -20.68 -23.44
CA THR A 30 -31.71 -19.35 -23.09
C THR A 30 -32.03 -18.97 -21.64
N VAL A 31 -31.83 -19.88 -20.69
CA VAL A 31 -31.54 -19.47 -19.32
C VAL A 31 -30.10 -18.99 -19.35
N THR A 32 -29.89 -17.76 -19.79
CA THR A 32 -28.70 -16.99 -19.45
C THR A 32 -28.60 -17.07 -17.93
N GLN A 33 -27.66 -17.86 -17.44
CA GLN A 33 -27.24 -17.79 -16.05
C GLN A 33 -26.77 -16.35 -15.82
N VAL A 34 -27.67 -15.47 -15.43
CA VAL A 34 -27.31 -14.26 -14.71
C VAL A 34 -26.65 -14.77 -13.44
N ARG A 35 -25.35 -14.98 -13.52
CA ARG A 35 -24.51 -15.28 -12.38
C ARG A 35 -24.70 -14.07 -11.47
N ALA A 36 -25.60 -14.19 -10.48
CA ALA A 36 -25.76 -13.17 -9.46
C ALA A 36 -24.35 -12.90 -8.93
N GLN A 37 -23.85 -11.71 -9.21
CA GLN A 37 -22.53 -11.30 -8.79
C GLN A 37 -22.60 -11.29 -7.27
N GLU A 38 -21.90 -12.22 -6.61
CA GLU A 38 -21.87 -12.27 -5.14
C GLU A 38 -21.57 -10.86 -4.59
N PRO A 39 -22.26 -10.43 -3.54
CA PRO A 39 -22.05 -9.10 -2.98
C PRO A 39 -20.58 -8.93 -2.59
N LYS A 40 -19.96 -7.89 -3.13
CA LYS A 40 -18.53 -7.61 -2.84
C LYS A 40 -18.35 -7.32 -1.36
N THR A 41 -17.28 -7.88 -0.79
CA THR A 41 -16.90 -7.60 0.60
C THR A 41 -16.37 -6.16 0.69
N LYS A 42 -17.02 -5.33 1.52
CA LYS A 42 -16.58 -3.94 1.76
C LYS A 42 -15.38 -3.91 2.69
N ILE A 43 -14.32 -3.23 2.27
CA ILE A 43 -13.04 -3.14 2.98
C ILE A 43 -12.63 -1.67 3.05
N ARG A 44 -12.23 -1.22 4.25
CA ARG A 44 -11.59 0.08 4.46
C ARG A 44 -10.10 -0.12 4.73
N ILE A 45 -9.25 0.55 3.95
CA ILE A 45 -7.80 0.52 4.12
C ILE A 45 -7.31 1.95 4.36
N SER A 46 -6.70 2.20 5.52
CA SER A 46 -6.07 3.49 5.77
C SER A 46 -4.65 3.55 5.21
N TYR A 47 -4.21 4.74 4.83
CA TYR A 47 -2.83 5.02 4.41
C TYR A 47 -2.34 6.37 4.95
N PRO A 48 -1.04 6.53 5.29
CA PRO A 48 -0.57 7.74 5.97
C PRO A 48 -0.35 8.92 5.01
N THR A 49 0.20 8.67 3.84
CA THR A 49 0.55 9.70 2.86
C THR A 49 0.54 9.08 1.46
N ALA A 50 0.05 9.83 0.47
CA ALA A 50 0.16 9.42 -0.92
C ALA A 50 1.64 9.50 -1.36
N SER A 51 2.26 8.34 -1.59
CA SER A 51 3.67 8.20 -1.97
C SER A 51 3.90 6.91 -2.75
N ILE A 52 5.12 6.68 -3.20
CA ILE A 52 5.46 5.49 -3.99
C ILE A 52 5.15 4.17 -3.29
N CYS A 53 5.21 4.10 -1.96
CA CYS A 53 4.86 2.88 -1.21
C CYS A 53 3.36 2.53 -1.25
N CYS A 54 2.49 3.48 -1.65
CA CYS A 54 1.05 3.26 -1.77
C CYS A 54 0.60 2.94 -3.22
N ILE A 55 1.52 2.89 -4.18
CA ILE A 55 1.16 2.68 -5.61
C ILE A 55 0.41 1.38 -5.83
N ALA A 56 0.79 0.29 -5.17
CA ALA A 56 0.07 -0.99 -5.27
C ALA A 56 -1.40 -0.86 -4.82
N LEU A 57 -1.67 -0.10 -3.74
CA LEU A 57 -3.02 0.16 -3.24
C LEU A 57 -3.84 0.96 -4.25
N PHE A 58 -3.29 2.06 -4.76
CA PHE A 58 -3.97 2.91 -5.74
C PHE A 58 -4.17 2.19 -7.08
N ALA A 59 -3.19 1.40 -7.52
CA ALA A 59 -3.29 0.57 -8.72
C ALA A 59 -4.40 -0.49 -8.56
N ALA A 60 -4.43 -1.21 -7.43
CA ALA A 60 -5.44 -2.21 -7.15
C ALA A 60 -6.86 -1.62 -7.16
N GLN A 61 -7.00 -0.38 -6.68
CA GLN A 61 -8.28 0.33 -6.65
C GLN A 61 -8.67 0.85 -8.05
N GLN A 62 -7.79 1.62 -8.71
CA GLN A 62 -8.11 2.26 -9.98
C GLN A 62 -8.18 1.28 -11.17
N TRP A 63 -7.39 0.20 -11.12
CA TRP A 63 -7.39 -0.82 -12.16
C TRP A 63 -8.37 -1.96 -11.89
N LYS A 64 -9.24 -1.81 -10.88
CA LYS A 64 -10.31 -2.73 -10.48
C LYS A 64 -9.86 -4.10 -10.01
N VAL A 65 -8.56 -4.28 -9.67
CA VAL A 65 -8.00 -5.56 -9.21
C VAL A 65 -8.67 -6.04 -7.92
N PHE A 66 -9.03 -5.13 -7.01
CA PHE A 66 -9.83 -5.49 -5.83
C PHE A 66 -11.21 -6.03 -6.23
N GLN A 67 -11.86 -5.39 -7.20
CA GLN A 67 -13.19 -5.80 -7.66
C GLN A 67 -13.18 -7.16 -8.33
N GLU A 68 -12.12 -7.49 -9.08
CA GLU A 68 -11.89 -8.80 -9.70
C GLU A 68 -11.71 -9.90 -8.65
N ASN A 69 -11.23 -9.54 -7.46
CA ASN A 69 -11.11 -10.44 -6.31
C ASN A 69 -12.31 -10.36 -5.33
N GLY A 70 -13.46 -9.83 -5.77
CA GLY A 70 -14.68 -9.76 -4.97
C GLY A 70 -14.64 -8.76 -3.81
N LEU A 71 -13.79 -7.72 -3.90
CA LEU A 71 -13.63 -6.69 -2.88
C LEU A 71 -14.11 -5.33 -3.38
N GLU A 72 -14.74 -4.56 -2.50
CA GLU A 72 -15.01 -3.13 -2.66
C GLU A 72 -14.20 -2.37 -1.64
N VAL A 73 -13.14 -1.68 -2.09
CA VAL A 73 -12.15 -1.05 -1.20
C VAL A 73 -12.30 0.46 -1.18
N GLU A 74 -12.47 1.02 0.01
CA GLU A 74 -12.36 2.43 0.32
C GLU A 74 -10.98 2.71 0.93
N SER A 75 -10.23 3.66 0.34
CA SER A 75 -8.91 4.08 0.85
C SER A 75 -9.06 5.40 1.60
N ILE A 76 -8.64 5.43 2.88
CA ILE A 76 -8.81 6.58 3.77
C ILE A 76 -7.44 7.09 4.23
N GLN A 77 -7.14 8.35 3.94
CA GLN A 77 -5.90 8.96 4.43
C GLN A 77 -6.03 9.35 5.90
N MET A 78 -5.15 8.84 6.76
CA MET A 78 -5.11 9.21 8.18
C MET A 78 -3.70 9.01 8.78
N ARG A 79 -3.40 9.75 9.86
CA ARG A 79 -2.11 9.61 10.57
C ARG A 79 -1.99 8.23 11.23
N SER A 80 -0.76 7.73 11.38
CA SER A 80 -0.50 6.38 11.88
C SER A 80 -1.12 6.08 13.25
N GLN A 81 -1.13 7.05 14.18
CA GLN A 81 -1.76 6.86 15.49
C GLN A 81 -3.29 6.69 15.38
N ALA A 82 -3.94 7.52 14.55
CA ALA A 82 -5.37 7.40 14.28
C ALA A 82 -5.69 6.09 13.55
N ALA A 83 -4.84 5.68 12.59
CA ALA A 83 -4.98 4.42 11.86
C ALA A 83 -4.92 3.20 12.79
N ASN A 84 -4.00 3.21 13.77
CA ASN A 84 -3.91 2.14 14.77
C ASN A 84 -5.17 2.07 15.67
N ALA A 85 -5.69 3.21 16.09
CA ALA A 85 -6.94 3.26 16.85
C ALA A 85 -8.13 2.77 16.03
N ALA A 86 -8.23 3.21 14.76
CA ALA A 86 -9.28 2.80 13.84
C ALA A 86 -9.21 1.29 13.47
N LEU A 87 -8.00 0.69 13.47
CA LEU A 87 -7.84 -0.76 13.30
C LEU A 87 -8.39 -1.54 14.49
N VAL A 88 -8.21 -1.02 15.70
CA VAL A 88 -8.74 -1.64 16.93
C VAL A 88 -10.25 -1.52 17.04
N SER A 89 -10.80 -0.33 16.77
CA SER A 89 -12.25 -0.11 16.77
C SER A 89 -12.98 -0.84 15.63
N GLY A 90 -12.25 -1.25 14.58
CA GLY A 90 -12.83 -1.85 13.37
C GLY A 90 -13.33 -0.83 12.34
N ASP A 91 -13.07 0.47 12.54
CA ASP A 91 -13.40 1.53 11.59
C ASP A 91 -12.62 1.38 10.28
N VAL A 92 -11.42 0.79 10.35
CA VAL A 92 -10.69 0.30 9.18
C VAL A 92 -10.37 -1.19 9.33
N ASN A 93 -10.38 -1.91 8.22
CA ASN A 93 -10.08 -3.34 8.21
C ASN A 93 -8.57 -3.60 8.22
N TYR A 94 -7.81 -2.72 7.54
CA TYR A 94 -6.36 -2.83 7.37
C TYR A 94 -5.70 -1.44 7.37
N VAL A 95 -4.42 -1.42 7.73
CA VAL A 95 -3.59 -0.21 7.69
C VAL A 95 -2.51 -0.41 6.63
N ALA A 96 -2.50 0.42 5.58
CA ALA A 96 -1.42 0.44 4.59
C ALA A 96 -0.20 1.17 5.18
N GLY A 97 0.47 0.51 6.11
CA GLY A 97 1.63 1.04 6.82
C GLY A 97 2.32 -0.05 7.62
N VAL A 98 3.60 -0.27 7.34
CA VAL A 98 4.50 -1.10 8.14
C VAL A 98 5.75 -0.27 8.40
N GLY A 99 6.20 -0.25 9.65
CA GLY A 99 7.37 0.52 10.06
C GLY A 99 7.46 0.67 11.59
N PRO A 100 8.30 1.56 12.11
CA PRO A 100 8.53 1.74 13.55
C PRO A 100 7.25 1.88 14.37
N ASN A 101 6.31 2.74 13.95
CA ASN A 101 5.06 2.96 14.70
C ASN A 101 4.19 1.71 14.82
N SER A 102 4.09 0.88 13.78
CA SER A 102 3.30 -0.37 13.85
C SER A 102 3.97 -1.38 14.77
N VAL A 103 5.29 -1.52 14.70
CA VAL A 103 6.04 -2.41 15.60
C VAL A 103 5.92 -1.95 17.05
N VAL A 104 6.11 -0.65 17.33
CA VAL A 104 5.94 -0.09 18.68
C VAL A 104 4.55 -0.33 19.23
N ALA A 105 3.50 -0.08 18.41
CA ALA A 105 2.13 -0.30 18.82
C ALA A 105 1.87 -1.77 19.17
N THR A 106 2.34 -2.70 18.33
CA THR A 106 2.18 -4.13 18.56
C THR A 106 2.90 -4.59 19.83
N VAL A 107 4.16 -4.19 20.02
CA VAL A 107 4.95 -4.54 21.21
C VAL A 107 4.36 -3.96 22.50
N ARG A 108 3.61 -2.87 22.40
CA ARG A 108 2.84 -2.28 23.50
C ARG A 108 1.46 -2.91 23.73
N GLY A 109 1.14 -3.97 22.98
CA GLY A 109 -0.08 -4.75 23.18
C GLY A 109 -1.19 -4.52 22.15
N LEU A 110 -0.96 -3.72 21.09
CA LEU A 110 -1.92 -3.65 19.98
C LEU A 110 -1.98 -5.03 19.28
N PRO A 111 -3.16 -5.68 19.20
CA PRO A 111 -3.27 -7.01 18.61
C PRO A 111 -3.25 -6.94 17.07
N SER A 112 -2.10 -6.57 16.52
CA SER A 112 -1.88 -6.41 15.07
C SER A 112 -0.51 -6.95 14.66
N LYS A 113 -0.34 -7.24 13.37
CA LYS A 113 0.93 -7.70 12.78
C LYS A 113 1.11 -7.16 11.37
N ALA A 114 2.37 -6.97 10.99
CA ALA A 114 2.75 -6.75 9.59
C ALA A 114 2.49 -8.05 8.80
N VAL A 115 1.72 -7.94 7.69
CA VAL A 115 1.34 -9.10 6.88
C VAL A 115 1.79 -9.01 5.42
N TRP A 116 2.30 -7.86 4.99
CA TRP A 116 2.77 -7.66 3.63
C TRP A 116 3.70 -6.44 3.55
N PHE A 117 4.75 -6.51 2.71
CA PHE A 117 5.66 -5.40 2.44
C PHE A 117 5.39 -4.76 1.08
N ALA A 118 5.32 -3.44 1.06
CA ALA A 118 5.27 -2.67 -0.18
C ALA A 118 6.67 -2.52 -0.79
N SER A 119 7.64 -2.16 0.03
CA SER A 119 9.04 -1.97 -0.36
C SER A 119 9.97 -2.65 0.63
N ASP A 120 11.13 -3.13 0.14
CA ASP A 120 12.18 -3.72 0.96
C ASP A 120 13.22 -2.68 1.41
N MET A 121 13.18 -1.48 0.83
CA MET A 121 14.09 -0.38 1.12
C MET A 121 13.30 0.92 1.30
N LEU A 122 13.80 1.81 2.15
CA LEU A 122 13.29 3.17 2.23
C LEU A 122 14.12 4.12 1.37
N ILE A 123 13.46 5.18 0.90
CA ILE A 123 14.08 6.35 0.29
C ILE A 123 13.54 7.58 1.01
N TYR A 124 14.41 8.29 1.70
CA TYR A 124 14.14 9.58 2.32
C TYR A 124 15.31 10.51 2.10
N SER A 125 15.02 11.78 1.86
CA SER A 125 16.01 12.85 1.81
C SER A 125 15.60 13.99 2.72
N LEU A 126 16.57 14.56 3.44
CA LEU A 126 16.40 15.79 4.18
C LEU A 126 16.55 16.97 3.23
N MET A 127 15.41 17.55 2.87
CA MET A 127 15.33 18.72 2.00
C MET A 127 15.25 19.98 2.85
N ALA A 128 16.08 20.97 2.56
CA ALA A 128 16.16 22.23 3.28
C ALA A 128 15.90 23.44 2.36
N ARG A 129 15.55 24.57 2.96
CA ARG A 129 15.43 25.85 2.26
C ARG A 129 16.75 26.24 1.60
N PRO A 130 16.75 26.98 0.47
CA PRO A 130 17.94 27.24 -0.34
C PRO A 130 19.07 27.94 0.41
N GLU A 131 18.75 28.77 1.39
CA GLU A 131 19.69 29.49 2.22
C GLU A 131 20.43 28.58 3.21
N ILE A 132 19.88 27.43 3.57
CA ILE A 132 20.51 26.45 4.47
C ILE A 132 21.43 25.56 3.66
N LYS A 133 22.73 25.62 3.94
CA LYS A 133 23.79 24.96 3.14
C LYS A 133 24.38 23.73 3.81
N SER A 134 24.16 23.54 5.12
CA SER A 134 24.76 22.45 5.89
C SER A 134 23.85 21.98 7.02
N LEU A 135 24.10 20.75 7.51
CA LEU A 135 23.41 20.20 8.68
C LEU A 135 23.67 21.05 9.94
N LYS A 136 24.88 21.65 10.06
CA LYS A 136 25.22 22.51 11.20
C LYS A 136 24.31 23.74 11.30
N GLU A 137 23.90 24.29 10.16
CA GLU A 137 22.99 25.43 10.09
C GLU A 137 21.55 25.07 10.46
N LEU A 138 21.20 23.78 10.45
CA LEU A 138 19.89 23.26 10.88
C LEU A 138 19.80 23.03 12.39
N ARG A 139 20.89 23.09 13.16
CA ARG A 139 20.83 22.92 14.62
C ARG A 139 19.92 23.97 15.26
N GLY A 140 19.02 23.51 16.12
CA GLY A 140 17.96 24.33 16.71
C GLY A 140 16.83 24.75 15.78
N LYS A 141 16.88 24.35 14.50
CA LYS A 141 15.85 24.67 13.50
C LYS A 141 14.79 23.58 13.41
N ARG A 142 13.64 23.96 12.86
CA ARG A 142 12.45 23.09 12.75
C ARG A 142 12.56 22.22 11.50
N ILE A 143 12.46 20.92 11.69
CA ILE A 143 12.45 19.91 10.61
C ILE A 143 11.11 19.20 10.59
N GLY A 144 10.41 19.27 9.46
CA GLY A 144 9.13 18.60 9.26
C GLY A 144 9.30 17.07 9.15
N VAL A 145 8.49 16.32 9.90
CA VAL A 145 8.37 14.85 9.82
C VAL A 145 6.91 14.44 9.81
N THR A 146 6.57 13.27 9.22
CA THR A 146 5.16 12.82 9.11
C THR A 146 4.51 12.45 10.45
N GLY A 147 5.30 12.31 11.49
CA GLY A 147 4.85 12.01 12.85
C GLY A 147 5.99 11.53 13.71
N LEU A 148 5.89 11.80 15.03
CA LEU A 148 6.89 11.36 15.99
C LEU A 148 6.82 9.83 16.17
N GLY A 149 7.97 9.18 16.26
CA GLY A 149 8.11 7.72 16.28
C GLY A 149 7.89 7.05 14.91
N GLY A 150 7.61 7.84 13.85
CA GLY A 150 7.37 7.34 12.49
C GLY A 150 8.65 7.11 11.69
N THR A 151 8.49 6.48 10.52
CA THR A 151 9.62 6.11 9.64
C THR A 151 10.49 7.31 9.24
N ALA A 152 9.88 8.47 8.96
CA ALA A 152 10.60 9.68 8.58
C ALA A 152 11.51 10.19 9.71
N GLU A 153 11.01 10.26 10.94
CA GLU A 153 11.82 10.65 12.10
C GLU A 153 12.95 9.64 12.37
N VAL A 154 12.60 8.36 12.39
CA VAL A 154 13.58 7.27 12.65
C VAL A 154 14.69 7.30 11.62
N ALA A 155 14.35 7.40 10.33
CA ALA A 155 15.31 7.50 9.24
C ALA A 155 16.21 8.73 9.40
N LEU A 156 15.64 9.90 9.73
CA LEU A 156 16.39 11.13 9.96
C LEU A 156 17.39 10.98 11.11
N ARG A 157 16.94 10.49 12.27
CA ARG A 157 17.80 10.35 13.45
C ARG A 157 18.97 9.40 13.20
N ILE A 158 18.71 8.23 12.62
CA ILE A 158 19.75 7.27 12.29
C ILE A 158 20.75 7.88 11.28
N SER A 159 20.24 8.59 10.27
CA SER A 159 21.12 9.20 9.27
C SER A 159 21.97 10.34 9.83
N LEU A 160 21.41 11.15 10.74
CA LEU A 160 22.15 12.21 11.43
C LEU A 160 23.29 11.60 12.28
N GLU A 161 23.01 10.57 13.07
CA GLU A 161 24.03 9.87 13.85
C GLU A 161 25.13 9.27 12.96
N ALA A 162 24.75 8.66 11.84
CA ALA A 162 25.69 8.06 10.91
C ALA A 162 26.68 9.05 10.28
N VAL A 163 26.29 10.33 10.17
CA VAL A 163 27.17 11.41 9.67
C VAL A 163 27.79 12.25 10.79
N GLY A 164 27.70 11.81 12.06
CA GLY A 164 28.33 12.44 13.21
C GLY A 164 27.57 13.63 13.81
N GLU A 165 26.31 13.83 13.43
CA GLU A 165 25.45 14.85 14.04
C GLU A 165 24.64 14.26 15.22
N ASN A 166 24.41 15.07 16.27
CA ASN A 166 23.55 14.64 17.36
C ASN A 166 22.07 14.93 17.03
N PRO A 167 21.20 13.89 16.89
CA PRO A 167 19.79 14.10 16.54
C PRO A 167 19.00 14.97 17.52
N LYS A 168 19.47 15.15 18.76
CA LYS A 168 18.85 15.99 19.78
C LYS A 168 19.01 17.49 19.52
N ASP A 169 19.96 17.86 18.66
CA ASP A 169 20.20 19.26 18.29
C ASP A 169 19.17 19.79 17.31
N PHE A 170 18.24 18.98 16.82
CA PHE A 170 17.25 19.33 15.82
C PHE A 170 15.82 19.30 16.39
N VAL A 171 15.00 20.30 16.03
CA VAL A 171 13.60 20.40 16.48
C VAL A 171 12.67 19.73 15.46
N LEU A 172 12.04 18.63 15.83
CA LEU A 172 11.12 17.91 14.92
C LEU A 172 9.69 18.41 15.07
N VAL A 173 9.06 18.72 13.93
CA VAL A 173 7.68 19.21 13.85
C VAL A 173 6.83 18.22 13.06
N PRO A 174 5.80 17.61 13.68
CA PRO A 174 4.92 16.69 12.97
C PRO A 174 3.98 17.46 12.02
N LEU A 175 4.04 17.14 10.72
CA LEU A 175 3.22 17.72 9.67
C LEU A 175 2.55 16.63 8.82
N ALA A 176 1.38 16.91 8.26
CA ALA A 176 0.81 16.06 7.23
C ALA A 176 1.61 16.21 5.91
N GLY A 177 1.79 15.11 5.17
CA GLY A 177 2.65 15.09 3.98
C GLY A 177 2.36 16.17 2.94
N ALA A 178 1.08 16.55 2.75
CA ALA A 178 0.67 17.62 1.84
C ALA A 178 1.13 19.03 2.29
N GLN A 179 1.52 19.20 3.54
CA GLN A 179 1.87 20.51 4.12
C GLN A 179 3.37 20.83 4.02
N TYR A 180 4.21 19.87 3.68
CA TYR A 180 5.67 20.06 3.72
C TYR A 180 6.16 21.20 2.82
N ILE A 181 5.74 21.16 1.56
CA ILE A 181 6.22 22.15 0.59
C ILE A 181 5.73 23.56 0.96
N THR A 182 4.46 23.71 1.30
CA THR A 182 3.91 24.98 1.74
C THR A 182 4.60 25.50 3.01
N ALA A 183 4.91 24.62 3.95
CA ALA A 183 5.61 24.98 5.19
C ALA A 183 7.06 25.40 4.94
N LEU A 184 7.76 24.76 4.00
CA LEU A 184 9.11 25.13 3.55
C LEU A 184 9.07 26.50 2.83
N GLU A 185 8.12 26.73 1.90
CA GLU A 185 7.95 27.99 1.19
C GLU A 185 7.62 29.15 2.16
N ALA A 186 6.74 28.92 3.12
CA ALA A 186 6.36 29.90 4.11
C ALA A 186 7.43 30.12 5.21
N GLY A 187 8.50 29.33 5.28
CA GLY A 187 9.51 29.40 6.33
C GLY A 187 9.01 29.02 7.72
N THR A 188 7.90 28.28 7.82
CA THR A 188 7.42 27.75 9.09
C THR A 188 8.22 26.53 9.56
N ILE A 189 8.93 25.88 8.64
CA ILE A 189 9.99 24.92 8.88
C ILE A 189 11.19 25.24 7.99
N GLU A 190 12.39 24.91 8.44
CA GLU A 190 13.62 25.17 7.71
C GLU A 190 14.06 23.96 6.85
N ALA A 191 13.62 22.75 7.21
CA ALA A 191 13.84 21.55 6.43
C ALA A 191 12.69 20.54 6.61
N ALA A 192 12.64 19.51 5.78
CA ALA A 192 11.69 18.40 5.90
C ALA A 192 12.31 17.10 5.43
N GLN A 193 11.98 16.01 6.13
CA GLN A 193 12.34 14.65 5.74
C GLN A 193 11.31 14.13 4.75
N LEU A 194 11.66 14.11 3.47
CA LEU A 194 10.77 13.82 2.35
C LEU A 194 11.10 12.48 1.69
N ASN A 195 10.08 11.83 1.14
CA ASN A 195 10.23 10.68 0.26
C ASN A 195 9.65 10.99 -1.13
N PRO A 196 10.01 10.23 -2.18
CA PRO A 196 9.42 10.40 -3.51
C PRO A 196 7.89 10.29 -3.50
N PRO A 197 7.18 11.15 -4.24
CA PRO A 197 7.70 12.12 -5.21
C PRO A 197 8.08 13.49 -4.63
N LEU A 198 7.82 13.74 -3.34
CA LEU A 198 8.00 15.08 -2.74
C LEU A 198 9.44 15.57 -2.79
N VAL A 199 10.43 14.68 -2.78
CA VAL A 199 11.85 15.03 -2.95
C VAL A 199 12.08 15.74 -4.28
N TYR A 200 11.55 15.18 -5.38
CA TYR A 200 11.71 15.74 -6.72
C TYR A 200 10.97 17.06 -6.87
N TYR A 201 9.77 17.13 -6.32
CA TYR A 201 9.01 18.37 -6.30
C TYR A 201 9.72 19.47 -5.52
N ALA A 202 10.32 19.15 -4.38
CA ALA A 202 11.14 20.08 -3.60
C ALA A 202 12.38 20.53 -4.39
N LYS A 203 13.08 19.61 -5.06
CA LYS A 203 14.24 19.97 -5.92
C LYS A 203 13.85 20.95 -7.04
N LYS A 204 12.72 20.71 -7.73
CA LYS A 204 12.20 21.64 -8.77
C LYS A 204 11.89 23.05 -8.23
N LYS A 205 11.48 23.13 -6.95
CA LYS A 205 11.26 24.42 -6.27
C LYS A 205 12.52 25.07 -5.70
N GLY A 206 13.69 24.49 -5.94
CA GLY A 206 14.98 25.03 -5.52
C GLY A 206 15.38 24.68 -4.09
N PHE A 207 14.63 23.82 -3.39
CA PHE A 207 15.05 23.30 -2.09
C PHE A 207 16.28 22.39 -2.25
N ARG A 208 17.15 22.42 -1.23
CA ARG A 208 18.45 21.73 -1.25
C ARG A 208 18.37 20.40 -0.50
N GLU A 209 18.89 19.35 -1.10
CA GLU A 209 19.13 18.08 -0.40
C GLU A 209 20.40 18.20 0.45
N LEU A 210 20.26 17.98 1.76
CA LEU A 210 21.37 18.02 2.71
C LEU A 210 21.82 16.63 3.15
N LEU A 211 20.92 15.64 3.13
CA LEU A 211 21.20 14.27 3.57
C LEU A 211 20.27 13.28 2.88
N ASP A 212 20.87 12.26 2.25
CA ASP A 212 20.15 11.08 1.76
C ASP A 212 20.19 10.00 2.85
N ALA A 213 19.02 9.50 3.26
CA ALA A 213 18.93 8.44 4.27
C ALA A 213 19.19 7.04 3.72
N GLY A 214 19.04 6.83 2.40
CA GLY A 214 19.16 5.50 1.79
C GLY A 214 20.44 4.74 2.11
N PRO A 215 21.64 5.35 2.05
CA PRO A 215 22.89 4.70 2.41
C PRO A 215 22.99 4.30 3.88
N HIS A 216 22.27 4.98 4.76
CA HIS A 216 22.41 4.85 6.23
C HIS A 216 21.33 3.97 6.86
N VAL A 217 20.18 3.81 6.21
CA VAL A 217 19.00 3.14 6.80
C VAL A 217 18.47 2.06 5.88
N LYS A 218 18.78 0.81 6.20
CA LYS A 218 18.28 -0.36 5.48
C LYS A 218 17.03 -0.90 6.18
N MET A 219 15.85 -0.43 5.78
CA MET A 219 14.59 -0.79 6.42
C MET A 219 13.46 -0.81 5.38
N PRO A 220 12.50 -1.73 5.48
CA PRO A 220 11.30 -1.71 4.65
C PRO A 220 10.51 -0.41 4.81
N LEU A 221 9.86 0.02 3.74
CA LEU A 221 8.97 1.18 3.74
C LEU A 221 7.57 0.80 3.29
N GLY A 222 6.60 0.94 4.21
CA GLY A 222 5.20 0.64 3.91
C GLY A 222 4.91 -0.85 3.78
N GLY A 223 3.65 -1.14 3.60
CA GLY A 223 3.13 -2.51 3.57
C GLY A 223 1.71 -2.56 4.10
N LEU A 224 1.27 -3.71 4.56
CA LEU A 224 -0.04 -3.89 5.16
C LEU A 224 0.09 -4.45 6.58
N THR A 225 -0.58 -3.81 7.52
CA THR A 225 -0.81 -4.28 8.89
C THR A 225 -2.25 -4.74 9.02
N ALA A 226 -2.45 -5.90 9.63
CA ALA A 226 -3.76 -6.49 9.91
C ALA A 226 -3.91 -6.74 11.42
N SER A 227 -5.16 -6.71 11.92
CA SER A 227 -5.44 -7.14 13.29
C SER A 227 -5.25 -8.66 13.42
N GLN A 228 -4.89 -9.11 14.60
CA GLN A 228 -4.75 -10.54 14.89
C GLN A 228 -6.06 -11.31 14.63
N SER A 229 -7.20 -10.68 14.94
CA SER A 229 -8.52 -11.23 14.60
C SER A 229 -8.73 -11.38 13.09
N ALA A 230 -8.28 -10.42 12.26
CA ALA A 230 -8.38 -10.54 10.80
C ALA A 230 -7.51 -11.70 10.28
N ILE A 231 -6.31 -11.88 10.84
CA ILE A 231 -5.39 -12.97 10.46
C ILE A 231 -5.98 -14.34 10.80
N GLN A 232 -6.62 -14.47 11.98
CA GLN A 232 -7.15 -15.74 12.46
C GLN A 232 -8.54 -16.08 11.90
N ASN A 233 -9.46 -15.10 11.88
CA ASN A 233 -10.87 -15.32 11.64
C ASN A 233 -11.33 -14.90 10.24
N ARG A 234 -10.54 -14.07 9.52
CA ARG A 234 -10.84 -13.57 8.19
C ARG A 234 -9.70 -13.83 7.19
N ALA A 235 -8.95 -14.93 7.38
CA ALA A 235 -7.82 -15.30 6.51
C ALA A 235 -8.17 -15.34 5.00
N PRO A 236 -9.35 -15.87 4.56
CA PRO A 236 -9.71 -15.82 3.14
C PRO A 236 -9.91 -14.40 2.60
N GLU A 237 -10.44 -13.48 3.40
CA GLU A 237 -10.58 -12.06 3.05
C GLU A 237 -9.20 -11.41 2.92
N LEU A 238 -8.34 -11.57 3.94
CA LEU A 238 -6.97 -11.06 3.94
C LEU A 238 -6.18 -11.59 2.73
N LYS A 239 -6.33 -12.87 2.40
CA LYS A 239 -5.68 -13.47 1.22
C LYS A 239 -6.10 -12.76 -0.09
N ARG A 240 -7.40 -12.48 -0.27
CA ARG A 240 -7.89 -11.73 -1.44
C ARG A 240 -7.32 -10.32 -1.49
N VAL A 241 -7.21 -9.63 -0.34
CA VAL A 241 -6.58 -8.30 -0.23
C VAL A 241 -5.11 -8.37 -0.63
N LEU A 242 -4.33 -9.31 -0.07
CA LEU A 242 -2.91 -9.45 -0.38
C LEU A 242 -2.68 -9.85 -1.85
N LYS A 243 -3.51 -10.74 -2.40
CA LYS A 243 -3.47 -11.13 -3.81
C LYS A 243 -3.72 -9.94 -4.73
N SER A 244 -4.69 -9.09 -4.39
CA SER A 244 -4.98 -7.88 -5.16
C SER A 244 -3.82 -6.90 -5.13
N LEU A 245 -3.24 -6.63 -3.94
CA LEU A 245 -2.09 -5.74 -3.79
C LEU A 245 -0.86 -6.27 -4.55
N GLN A 246 -0.56 -7.56 -4.41
CA GLN A 246 0.60 -8.17 -5.07
C GLN A 246 0.43 -8.22 -6.59
N SER A 247 -0.76 -8.52 -7.10
CA SER A 247 -1.06 -8.51 -8.52
C SER A 247 -0.96 -7.10 -9.10
N ALA A 248 -1.56 -6.11 -8.45
CA ALA A 248 -1.49 -4.72 -8.86
C ALA A 248 -0.05 -4.18 -8.84
N LYS A 249 0.75 -4.57 -7.84
CA LYS A 249 2.18 -4.26 -7.78
C LYS A 249 2.93 -4.83 -8.98
N ARG A 250 2.71 -6.10 -9.33
CA ARG A 250 3.31 -6.72 -10.52
C ARG A 250 2.90 -5.99 -11.81
N MET A 251 1.61 -5.71 -11.97
CA MET A 251 1.08 -4.96 -13.12
C MET A 251 1.72 -3.57 -13.23
N SER A 252 1.89 -2.87 -12.10
CA SER A 252 2.48 -1.54 -12.09
C SER A 252 3.96 -1.53 -12.49
N LEU A 253 4.70 -2.59 -12.20
CA LEU A 253 6.09 -2.74 -12.66
C LEU A 253 6.20 -3.04 -14.15
N GLN A 254 5.22 -3.76 -14.72
CA GLN A 254 5.19 -4.16 -16.13
C GLN A 254 4.67 -3.05 -17.07
N ALA A 255 3.80 -2.16 -16.56
CA ALA A 255 3.12 -1.14 -17.34
C ALA A 255 3.58 0.27 -16.94
N LYS A 256 4.83 0.66 -17.32
CA LYS A 256 5.44 1.96 -16.94
C LYS A 256 4.51 3.14 -17.17
N ASP A 257 4.05 3.36 -18.41
CA ASP A 257 3.27 4.55 -18.76
C ASP A 257 1.95 4.63 -17.98
N ARG A 258 1.25 3.50 -17.86
CA ARG A 258 0.02 3.41 -17.08
C ARG A 258 0.27 3.71 -15.59
N THR A 259 1.43 3.32 -15.06
CA THR A 259 1.82 3.58 -13.67
C THR A 259 2.24 5.02 -13.46
N VAL A 260 2.97 5.60 -14.40
CA VAL A 260 3.29 7.03 -14.39
C VAL A 260 2.00 7.86 -14.44
N ASP A 261 1.05 7.53 -15.31
CA ASP A 261 -0.26 8.20 -15.36
C ASP A 261 -1.05 8.05 -14.05
N LEU A 262 -0.96 6.88 -13.41
CA LEU A 262 -1.52 6.67 -12.07
C LEU A 262 -0.85 7.60 -11.04
N MET A 263 0.49 7.68 -11.04
CA MET A 263 1.25 8.55 -10.14
C MET A 263 0.88 10.03 -10.34
N VAL A 264 0.82 10.52 -11.58
CA VAL A 264 0.38 11.88 -11.90
C VAL A 264 -0.96 12.20 -11.23
N ARG A 265 -1.96 11.32 -11.41
CA ARG A 265 -3.31 11.54 -10.88
C ARG A 265 -3.39 11.41 -9.37
N THR A 266 -2.72 10.41 -8.78
CA THR A 266 -2.87 10.08 -7.35
C THR A 266 -1.93 10.85 -6.45
N LEU A 267 -0.70 11.13 -6.92
CA LEU A 267 0.31 11.86 -6.17
C LEU A 267 0.27 13.37 -6.46
N LYS A 268 -0.54 13.78 -7.47
CA LYS A 268 -0.73 15.17 -7.89
C LYS A 268 0.59 15.87 -8.26
N VAL A 269 1.39 15.21 -9.08
CA VAL A 269 2.67 15.71 -9.60
C VAL A 269 2.64 15.76 -11.12
N ASP A 270 3.56 16.51 -11.73
CA ASP A 270 3.77 16.50 -13.17
C ASP A 270 4.37 15.16 -13.65
N ARG A 271 4.31 14.91 -14.95
CA ARG A 271 4.74 13.64 -15.55
C ARG A 271 6.23 13.37 -15.34
N GLU A 272 7.08 14.38 -15.46
CA GLU A 272 8.52 14.24 -15.26
C GLU A 272 8.84 13.77 -13.82
N THR A 273 8.25 14.43 -12.82
CA THR A 273 8.34 14.02 -11.42
C THR A 273 7.80 12.61 -11.18
N ALA A 274 6.73 12.21 -11.86
CA ALA A 274 6.17 10.86 -11.77
C ALA A 274 7.10 9.81 -12.39
N GLU A 275 7.81 10.13 -13.48
CA GLU A 275 8.79 9.25 -14.12
C GLU A 275 10.02 9.02 -13.23
N GLU A 276 10.53 10.06 -12.58
CA GLU A 276 11.60 9.95 -11.57
C GLU A 276 11.16 9.06 -10.39
N ALA A 277 9.97 9.34 -9.85
CA ALA A 277 9.39 8.56 -8.75
C ALA A 277 9.15 7.09 -9.14
N PHE A 278 8.80 6.81 -10.41
CA PHE A 278 8.68 5.45 -10.92
C PHE A 278 10.04 4.73 -10.95
N GLY A 279 11.12 5.44 -11.27
CA GLY A 279 12.48 4.91 -11.19
C GLY A 279 12.82 4.40 -9.78
N ASP A 280 12.49 5.17 -8.76
CA ASP A 280 12.71 4.78 -7.36
C ASP A 280 11.75 3.67 -6.91
N TYR A 281 10.49 3.74 -7.31
CA TYR A 281 9.52 2.68 -7.06
C TYR A 281 10.04 1.33 -7.54
N ARG A 282 10.57 1.25 -8.76
CA ARG A 282 11.16 0.01 -9.31
C ARG A 282 12.35 -0.51 -8.53
N LYS A 283 13.19 0.37 -7.97
CA LYS A 283 14.39 0.00 -7.21
C LYS A 283 14.07 -0.53 -5.83
N THR A 284 12.99 -0.03 -5.22
CA THR A 284 12.72 -0.26 -3.80
C THR A 284 11.59 -1.23 -3.52
N VAL A 285 10.71 -1.45 -4.51
CA VAL A 285 9.53 -2.29 -4.33
C VAL A 285 9.90 -3.72 -3.91
N SER A 286 9.21 -4.24 -2.91
CA SER A 286 9.35 -5.64 -2.51
C SER A 286 8.86 -6.57 -3.61
N VAL A 287 9.70 -7.46 -4.09
CA VAL A 287 9.35 -8.36 -5.20
C VAL A 287 8.21 -9.29 -4.81
N THR A 288 8.32 -9.97 -3.68
CA THR A 288 7.36 -10.99 -3.24
C THR A 288 6.24 -10.41 -2.37
N GLY A 289 6.51 -9.28 -1.70
CA GLY A 289 5.62 -8.71 -0.69
C GLY A 289 5.62 -9.47 0.65
N VAL A 290 6.39 -10.53 0.77
CA VAL A 290 6.48 -11.32 2.01
C VAL A 290 7.30 -10.55 3.05
N PRO A 291 6.79 -10.32 4.27
CA PRO A 291 7.58 -9.78 5.35
C PRO A 291 8.80 -10.65 5.63
N THR A 292 10.00 -10.09 5.44
CA THR A 292 11.25 -10.81 5.69
C THR A 292 11.68 -10.66 7.15
N ARG A 293 12.36 -11.69 7.69
CA ARG A 293 12.93 -11.62 9.05
C ARG A 293 13.92 -10.46 9.15
N GLU A 294 14.81 -10.32 8.16
CA GLU A 294 15.78 -9.24 8.09
C GLU A 294 15.10 -7.86 8.13
N GLY A 295 14.06 -7.65 7.29
CA GLY A 295 13.33 -6.38 7.26
C GLY A 295 12.67 -6.03 8.59
N ILE A 296 12.04 -7.00 9.24
CA ILE A 296 11.44 -6.82 10.58
C ILE A 296 12.51 -6.53 11.64
N GLU A 297 13.65 -7.25 11.62
CA GLU A 297 14.76 -7.00 12.53
C GLU A 297 15.34 -5.59 12.38
N GLN A 298 15.44 -5.07 11.14
CA GLN A 298 15.88 -3.70 10.92
C GLN A 298 14.89 -2.67 11.51
N ILE A 299 13.59 -2.90 11.38
CA ILE A 299 12.60 -2.05 12.03
C ILE A 299 12.73 -2.13 13.56
N ILE A 300 12.88 -3.31 14.14
CA ILE A 300 13.06 -3.49 15.58
C ILE A 300 14.33 -2.78 16.06
N LYS A 301 15.46 -2.99 15.38
CA LYS A 301 16.73 -2.31 15.70
C LYS A 301 16.59 -0.80 15.64
N SER A 302 15.91 -0.26 14.64
CA SER A 302 15.68 1.17 14.49
C SER A 302 14.88 1.77 15.66
N VAL A 303 13.91 1.05 16.16
CA VAL A 303 13.09 1.43 17.34
C VAL A 303 13.93 1.37 18.62
N GLN A 304 14.80 0.36 18.77
CA GLN A 304 15.69 0.20 19.91
C GLN A 304 16.77 1.26 19.97
N LEU A 305 17.35 1.65 18.83
CA LEU A 305 18.31 2.77 18.73
C LEU A 305 17.71 4.09 19.23
N LEU A 306 16.40 4.28 19.08
CA LEU A 306 15.70 5.43 19.64
C LEU A 306 15.33 5.27 21.13
N GLY A 307 15.91 4.29 21.82
CA GLY A 307 15.73 4.06 23.26
C GLY A 307 14.43 3.36 23.64
N GLN A 308 13.64 2.83 22.67
CA GLN A 308 12.45 2.07 22.99
C GLN A 308 12.74 0.57 23.07
N PHE A 309 12.20 -0.11 24.08
CA PHE A 309 12.37 -1.54 24.30
C PHE A 309 13.84 -2.01 24.35
N THR A 310 14.75 -1.15 24.82
CA THR A 310 16.18 -1.43 24.95
C THR A 310 16.38 -2.69 25.78
N GLY A 311 17.19 -3.63 25.26
CA GLY A 311 17.45 -4.94 25.88
C GLY A 311 16.33 -5.97 25.77
N ARG A 312 15.12 -5.62 25.25
CA ARG A 312 14.06 -6.59 25.00
C ARG A 312 14.33 -7.32 23.68
N LYS A 313 14.34 -8.64 23.71
CA LYS A 313 14.30 -9.47 22.50
C LYS A 313 12.86 -9.51 21.98
N ILE A 314 12.65 -8.96 20.80
CA ILE A 314 11.34 -8.97 20.11
C ILE A 314 11.44 -10.01 18.99
N ALA A 315 10.57 -11.03 19.01
CA ALA A 315 10.55 -12.05 17.99
C ALA A 315 9.80 -11.58 16.73
N PHE A 316 10.16 -12.13 15.57
CA PHE A 316 9.45 -11.87 14.31
C PHE A 316 7.94 -12.13 14.46
N GLU A 317 7.60 -13.27 15.04
CA GLU A 317 6.21 -13.76 15.21
C GLU A 317 5.39 -12.86 16.14
N GLU A 318 6.03 -12.04 16.97
CA GLU A 318 5.34 -11.06 17.81
C GLU A 318 4.77 -9.91 16.96
N VAL A 319 5.49 -9.46 15.93
CA VAL A 319 5.19 -8.23 15.18
C VAL A 319 4.82 -8.46 13.71
N ALA A 320 5.02 -9.67 13.19
CA ALA A 320 4.72 -10.01 11.80
C ALA A 320 4.07 -11.41 11.67
N ASP A 321 3.38 -11.62 10.54
CA ASP A 321 2.86 -12.91 10.11
C ASP A 321 2.98 -13.00 8.59
N ASP A 322 3.85 -13.86 8.11
CA ASP A 322 4.19 -14.00 6.70
C ASP A 322 3.44 -15.12 5.98
N ARG A 323 2.65 -15.93 6.70
CA ARG A 323 2.04 -17.16 6.19
C ARG A 323 1.16 -16.93 4.97
N ILE A 324 0.20 -15.98 5.07
CA ILE A 324 -0.74 -15.70 3.97
C ILE A 324 -0.01 -15.02 2.81
N ALA A 325 0.97 -14.15 3.09
CA ALA A 325 1.77 -13.53 2.04
C ALA A 325 2.62 -14.56 1.27
N LYS A 326 3.22 -15.53 1.95
CA LYS A 326 3.93 -16.67 1.33
C LYS A 326 3.00 -17.50 0.44
N GLU A 327 1.80 -17.79 0.91
CA GLU A 327 0.80 -18.53 0.13
C GLU A 327 0.44 -17.76 -1.15
N VAL A 328 0.11 -16.47 -1.04
CA VAL A 328 -0.20 -15.59 -2.18
C VAL A 328 0.98 -15.49 -3.15
N ALA A 329 2.19 -15.34 -2.63
CA ALA A 329 3.38 -15.26 -3.47
C ALA A 329 3.59 -16.55 -4.29
N ARG A 330 3.44 -17.74 -3.68
CA ARG A 330 3.50 -19.03 -4.38
C ARG A 330 2.41 -19.16 -5.44
N GLU A 331 1.17 -18.80 -5.14
CA GLU A 331 0.07 -18.80 -6.11
C GLU A 331 0.32 -17.90 -7.31
N LEU A 332 1.04 -16.80 -7.12
CA LEU A 332 1.43 -15.88 -8.18
C LEU A 332 2.73 -16.27 -8.90
N GLY A 333 3.32 -17.44 -8.56
CA GLY A 333 4.49 -18.00 -9.22
C GLY A 333 5.83 -17.46 -8.73
N TYR A 334 5.87 -16.79 -7.56
CA TYR A 334 7.14 -16.38 -6.97
C TYR A 334 7.81 -17.57 -6.26
N LYS A 335 9.13 -17.69 -6.41
CA LYS A 335 9.93 -18.62 -5.59
C LYS A 335 10.03 -18.04 -4.17
N ILE A 336 9.63 -18.82 -3.19
CA ILE A 336 9.68 -18.48 -1.76
C ILE A 336 10.35 -19.64 -1.04
N ASP A 337 11.43 -19.35 -0.36
CA ASP A 337 12.16 -20.27 0.50
C ASP A 337 11.38 -20.61 1.80
#